data_d5326df14aa377083ddc43c921117624
#
_entry.id   d5326df14aa377083ddc43c921117624
#
_cell.length_a   1.000
_cell.length_b   1.000
_cell.length_c   1.000
_cell.angle_alpha   90.00
_cell.angle_beta   90.00
_cell.angle_gamma   90.00
#
_symmetry.space_group_name_H-M   'P 1'
#
loop_
_entity.id
_entity.type
_entity.pdbx_description
1 polymer ?
#
loop_
_entity_poly.entity_id
_entity_poly.type
_entity_poly.pdbx_seq_one_letter_code
_entity_poly.pdbx_strand_id
1 'polypeptide(L)'
;MAGYVPQLMAIAAAMIGYILYLFFNGGPGNLTEVKSTVDGKMYQVQDLPNKQGAADMLAKVQANVQKVVDYYRKDEFKTDRPAELFVERYNPQNMMENSVTSGETSYSENKGEKIVLCIRDKTKPPSFPLVDINTVMFVVLHEMAHLMTQDLSSGKHTPEFWANFRRLLEDSAKIGIYQPVNYSRQPQEYCGMTITDSPL
;
A
#
# COMPACT_ATOMS: atom_id res chain seq x y z
N MET A 1 34.93 14.05 38.84
CA MET A 1 34.72 13.76 37.39
C MET A 1 34.69 12.26 37.02
N ALA A 2 34.60 11.33 37.99
CA ALA A 2 34.68 9.88 37.71
C ALA A 2 33.30 9.17 37.49
N GLY A 3 32.18 9.86 37.59
CA GLY A 3 30.85 9.22 37.56
C GLY A 3 30.20 9.04 36.20
N TYR A 4 30.63 9.78 35.16
CA TYR A 4 29.98 9.77 33.84
C TYR A 4 30.50 8.71 32.88
N VAL A 5 31.73 8.24 33.06
CA VAL A 5 32.38 7.27 32.16
C VAL A 5 31.63 5.91 32.11
N PRO A 6 31.25 5.29 33.23
CA PRO A 6 30.54 4.00 33.19
C PRO A 6 29.12 4.12 32.60
N GLN A 7 28.45 5.26 32.77
CA GLN A 7 27.12 5.49 32.16
C GLN A 7 27.22 5.65 30.65
N LEU A 8 28.21 6.39 30.15
CA LEU A 8 28.46 6.52 28.70
C LEU A 8 28.85 5.19 28.06
N MET A 9 29.63 4.36 28.76
CA MET A 9 29.98 3.02 28.27
C MET A 9 28.77 2.09 28.21
N ALA A 10 27.87 2.13 29.20
CA ALA A 10 26.64 1.35 29.20
C ALA A 10 25.69 1.77 28.03
N ILE A 11 25.55 3.08 27.79
CA ILE A 11 24.76 3.60 26.66
C ILE A 11 25.37 3.17 25.32
N ALA A 12 26.69 3.27 25.16
CA ALA A 12 27.39 2.83 23.95
C ALA A 12 27.23 1.34 23.70
N ALA A 13 27.35 0.51 24.74
CA ALA A 13 27.15 -0.94 24.63
C ALA A 13 25.72 -1.29 24.24
N ALA A 14 24.71 -0.59 24.80
CA ALA A 14 23.30 -0.78 24.44
C ALA A 14 23.03 -0.36 23.00
N MET A 15 23.60 0.76 22.52
CA MET A 15 23.47 1.19 21.12
C MET A 15 24.14 0.20 20.17
N ILE A 16 25.34 -0.28 20.48
CA ILE A 16 26.01 -1.30 19.67
C ILE A 16 25.19 -2.58 19.63
N GLY A 17 24.68 -3.05 20.76
CA GLY A 17 23.81 -4.21 20.84
C GLY A 17 22.54 -4.05 20.00
N TYR A 18 21.92 -2.88 20.02
CA TYR A 18 20.77 -2.56 19.20
C TYR A 18 21.11 -2.52 17.70
N ILE A 19 22.25 -1.92 17.32
CA ILE A 19 22.72 -1.88 15.93
C ILE A 19 23.01 -3.31 15.42
N LEU A 20 23.68 -4.14 16.23
CA LEU A 20 23.93 -5.53 15.89
C LEU A 20 22.62 -6.31 15.77
N TYR A 21 21.67 -6.10 16.70
CA TYR A 21 20.34 -6.70 16.61
C TYR A 21 19.64 -6.34 15.30
N LEU A 22 19.63 -5.06 14.88
CA LEU A 22 19.07 -4.63 13.61
C LEU A 22 19.81 -5.23 12.41
N PHE A 23 21.14 -5.36 12.50
CA PHE A 23 21.96 -5.93 11.43
C PHE A 23 21.69 -7.42 11.21
N PHE A 24 21.51 -8.19 12.29
CA PHE A 24 21.27 -9.65 12.21
C PHE A 24 19.80 -10.04 12.04
N ASN A 25 18.87 -9.20 12.46
CA ASN A 25 17.43 -9.52 12.43
C ASN A 25 16.63 -8.68 11.42
N GLY A 26 17.30 -7.89 10.58
CA GLY A 26 16.64 -6.91 9.73
C GLY A 26 16.12 -5.72 10.56
N GLY A 27 16.29 -4.51 10.04
CA GLY A 27 15.74 -3.29 10.68
C GLY A 27 14.48 -2.81 9.96
N PRO A 28 13.72 -1.90 10.58
CA PRO A 28 12.66 -1.20 9.89
C PRO A 28 13.21 -0.56 8.61
N GLY A 29 12.61 -0.89 7.46
CA GLY A 29 13.05 -0.41 6.15
C GLY A 29 13.71 -1.45 5.25
N ASN A 30 14.11 -2.61 5.77
CA ASN A 30 14.63 -3.71 4.96
C ASN A 30 13.48 -4.52 4.37
N LEU A 31 13.49 -4.68 3.04
CA LEU A 31 12.57 -5.57 2.34
C LEU A 31 13.17 -6.98 2.26
N THR A 32 12.31 -7.97 2.37
CA THR A 32 12.62 -9.39 2.16
C THR A 32 11.57 -10.02 1.25
N GLU A 33 11.95 -11.06 0.53
CA GLU A 33 11.01 -11.81 -0.29
C GLU A 33 10.34 -12.90 0.53
N VAL A 34 9.01 -12.89 0.54
CA VAL A 34 8.19 -13.87 1.24
C VAL A 34 7.19 -14.50 0.26
N LYS A 35 7.13 -15.82 0.24
CA LYS A 35 6.17 -16.56 -0.57
C LYS A 35 4.80 -16.50 0.08
N SER A 36 3.81 -15.93 -0.62
CA SER A 36 2.43 -15.90 -0.14
C SER A 36 1.82 -17.30 -0.10
N THR A 37 1.03 -17.58 0.94
CA THR A 37 0.23 -18.80 1.06
C THR A 37 -1.07 -18.73 0.25
N VAL A 38 -1.45 -17.53 -0.19
CA VAL A 38 -2.71 -17.28 -0.94
C VAL A 38 -2.59 -17.68 -2.40
N ASP A 39 -1.47 -17.30 -3.05
CA ASP A 39 -1.28 -17.51 -4.48
C ASP A 39 0.07 -18.17 -4.86
N GLY A 40 0.93 -18.40 -3.88
CA GLY A 40 2.25 -19.02 -4.07
C GLY A 40 3.31 -18.13 -4.72
N LYS A 41 3.03 -16.84 -4.97
CA LYS A 41 3.98 -15.89 -5.52
C LYS A 41 4.87 -15.28 -4.45
N MET A 42 6.03 -14.74 -4.88
CA MET A 42 6.94 -13.99 -4.01
C MET A 42 6.53 -12.52 -3.96
N TYR A 43 6.54 -11.97 -2.74
CA TYR A 43 6.24 -10.55 -2.49
C TYR A 43 7.36 -9.92 -1.68
N GLN A 44 7.74 -8.70 -2.03
CA GLN A 44 8.67 -7.90 -1.26
C GLN A 44 7.92 -7.21 -0.12
N VAL A 45 8.25 -7.61 1.09
CA VAL A 45 7.64 -7.09 2.33
C VAL A 45 8.72 -6.67 3.33
N GLN A 46 8.36 -5.86 4.30
CA GLN A 46 9.26 -5.48 5.39
C GLN A 46 9.65 -6.72 6.21
N ASP A 47 10.94 -6.83 6.57
CA ASP A 47 11.42 -7.89 7.47
C ASP A 47 11.03 -7.57 8.92
N LEU A 48 9.74 -7.63 9.18
CA LEU A 48 9.08 -7.28 10.44
C LEU A 48 8.20 -8.45 10.91
N PRO A 49 7.77 -8.44 12.18
CA PRO A 49 6.78 -9.41 12.65
C PRO A 49 5.58 -9.50 11.71
N ASN A 50 5.04 -10.72 11.56
CA ASN A 50 3.92 -11.01 10.64
C ASN A 50 4.21 -10.71 9.15
N LYS A 51 5.45 -10.91 8.69
CA LYS A 51 5.81 -10.75 7.26
C LYS A 51 5.05 -11.72 6.33
N GLN A 52 4.68 -12.90 6.81
CA GLN A 52 3.80 -13.82 6.08
C GLN A 52 2.42 -13.21 5.85
N GLY A 53 1.82 -12.63 6.88
CA GLY A 53 0.53 -11.93 6.75
C GLY A 53 0.61 -10.73 5.80
N ALA A 54 1.75 -10.03 5.76
CA ALA A 54 1.98 -8.93 4.80
C ALA A 54 2.01 -9.44 3.35
N ALA A 55 2.74 -10.52 3.07
CA ALA A 55 2.76 -11.15 1.74
C ALA A 55 1.36 -11.65 1.32
N ASP A 56 0.65 -12.27 2.24
CA ASP A 56 -0.71 -12.76 2.01
C ASP A 56 -1.71 -11.61 1.78
N MET A 57 -1.52 -10.47 2.44
CA MET A 57 -2.32 -9.27 2.21
C MET A 57 -2.07 -8.71 0.82
N LEU A 58 -0.82 -8.55 0.39
CA LEU A 58 -0.47 -8.09 -0.95
C LEU A 58 -1.06 -9.01 -2.03
N ALA A 59 -1.00 -10.32 -1.82
CA ALA A 59 -1.60 -11.30 -2.73
C ALA A 59 -3.13 -11.14 -2.84
N LYS A 60 -3.83 -10.91 -1.73
CA LYS A 60 -5.28 -10.66 -1.72
C LYS A 60 -5.63 -9.35 -2.42
N VAL A 61 -4.87 -8.27 -2.15
CA VAL A 61 -5.04 -6.97 -2.81
C VAL A 61 -4.84 -7.13 -4.31
N GLN A 62 -3.76 -7.79 -4.74
CA GLN A 62 -3.49 -8.04 -6.16
C GLN A 62 -4.62 -8.85 -6.83
N ALA A 63 -5.11 -9.90 -6.17
CA ALA A 63 -6.22 -10.70 -6.68
C ALA A 63 -7.51 -9.87 -6.81
N ASN A 64 -7.77 -8.95 -5.87
CA ASN A 64 -8.92 -8.06 -5.95
C ASN A 64 -8.79 -7.04 -7.09
N VAL A 65 -7.62 -6.40 -7.25
CA VAL A 65 -7.38 -5.49 -8.39
C VAL A 65 -7.49 -6.23 -9.71
N GLN A 66 -7.01 -7.48 -9.79
CA GLN A 66 -7.16 -8.29 -11.01
C GLN A 66 -8.65 -8.51 -11.37
N LYS A 67 -9.54 -8.69 -10.39
CA LYS A 67 -10.98 -8.79 -10.64
C LYS A 67 -11.55 -7.50 -11.24
N VAL A 68 -11.03 -6.32 -10.81
CA VAL A 68 -11.43 -5.03 -11.41
C VAL A 68 -10.94 -4.94 -12.86
N VAL A 69 -9.70 -5.35 -13.12
CA VAL A 69 -9.15 -5.40 -14.49
C VAL A 69 -9.99 -6.30 -15.37
N ASP A 70 -10.33 -7.49 -14.89
CA ASP A 70 -11.15 -8.46 -15.63
C ASP A 70 -12.58 -7.94 -15.83
N TYR A 71 -13.11 -7.17 -14.88
CA TYR A 71 -14.40 -6.50 -15.03
C TYR A 71 -14.37 -5.49 -16.17
N TYR A 72 -13.33 -4.65 -16.26
CA TYR A 72 -13.19 -3.65 -17.33
C TYR A 72 -12.72 -4.21 -18.68
N ARG A 73 -12.32 -5.47 -18.76
CA ARG A 73 -12.04 -6.16 -20.04
C ARG A 73 -13.29 -6.65 -20.78
N LYS A 74 -14.46 -6.54 -20.16
CA LYS A 74 -15.71 -6.97 -20.80
C LYS A 74 -16.03 -6.10 -22.01
N ASP A 75 -16.81 -6.67 -22.92
CA ASP A 75 -17.19 -6.03 -24.19
C ASP A 75 -17.90 -4.67 -24.01
N GLU A 76 -18.64 -4.52 -22.93
CA GLU A 76 -19.33 -3.27 -22.58
C GLU A 76 -18.42 -2.08 -22.36
N PHE A 77 -17.13 -2.31 -22.08
CA PHE A 77 -16.12 -1.27 -21.83
C PHE A 77 -15.14 -1.04 -23.00
N LYS A 78 -15.30 -1.72 -24.13
CA LYS A 78 -14.36 -1.63 -25.28
C LYS A 78 -14.15 -0.22 -25.86
N THR A 79 -15.12 0.66 -25.69
CA THR A 79 -15.06 2.05 -26.16
C THR A 79 -14.90 3.06 -25.02
N ASP A 80 -14.65 2.55 -23.81
CA ASP A 80 -14.52 3.35 -22.60
C ASP A 80 -13.03 3.67 -22.36
N ARG A 81 -12.61 4.86 -22.76
CA ARG A 81 -11.20 5.25 -22.71
C ARG A 81 -10.58 5.15 -21.32
N PRO A 82 -11.20 5.58 -20.20
CA PRO A 82 -10.67 5.35 -18.85
C PRO A 82 -10.46 3.88 -18.51
N ALA A 83 -11.41 3.02 -18.86
CA ALA A 83 -11.29 1.57 -18.63
C ALA A 83 -10.16 0.95 -19.45
N GLU A 84 -10.04 1.32 -20.72
CA GLU A 84 -8.94 0.91 -21.60
C GLU A 84 -7.58 1.31 -21.03
N LEU A 85 -7.41 2.57 -20.62
CA LEU A 85 -6.18 3.07 -20.00
C LEU A 85 -5.79 2.29 -18.76
N PHE A 86 -6.77 1.95 -17.89
CA PHE A 86 -6.51 1.16 -16.70
C PHE A 86 -6.01 -0.24 -17.06
N VAL A 87 -6.69 -0.93 -18.00
CA VAL A 87 -6.31 -2.28 -18.44
C VAL A 87 -4.93 -2.29 -19.10
N GLU A 88 -4.60 -1.26 -19.89
CA GLU A 88 -3.30 -1.13 -20.57
C GLU A 88 -2.15 -0.86 -19.59
N ARG A 89 -2.40 -0.01 -18.58
CA ARG A 89 -1.36 0.49 -17.67
C ARG A 89 -1.15 -0.39 -16.42
N TYR A 90 -2.12 -1.21 -16.07
CA TYR A 90 -2.00 -2.07 -14.90
C TYR A 90 -0.97 -3.17 -15.10
N ASN A 91 0.05 -3.20 -14.25
CA ASN A 91 1.03 -4.28 -14.21
C ASN A 91 0.99 -4.99 -12.84
N PRO A 92 0.48 -6.24 -12.76
CA PRO A 92 0.31 -6.94 -11.50
C PRO A 92 1.61 -7.41 -10.84
N GLN A 93 2.75 -7.38 -11.56
CA GLN A 93 3.99 -7.99 -11.06
C GLN A 93 4.79 -7.08 -10.10
N ASN A 94 4.38 -5.82 -9.93
CA ASN A 94 5.19 -4.79 -9.29
C ASN A 94 4.59 -4.23 -7.99
N MET A 95 3.75 -5.01 -7.30
CA MET A 95 3.16 -4.62 -6.03
C MET A 95 4.06 -5.04 -4.86
N MET A 96 4.44 -4.09 -3.99
CA MET A 96 5.31 -4.33 -2.85
C MET A 96 4.89 -3.50 -1.63
N GLU A 97 5.39 -3.90 -0.46
CA GLU A 97 5.19 -3.14 0.77
C GLU A 97 6.09 -1.91 0.82
N ASN A 98 5.55 -0.78 1.30
CA ASN A 98 6.33 0.43 1.57
C ASN A 98 7.14 0.31 2.86
N SER A 99 8.28 1.01 2.93
CA SER A 99 9.06 1.11 4.15
C SER A 99 8.29 1.81 5.26
N VAL A 100 8.34 1.26 6.49
CA VAL A 100 7.77 1.92 7.67
C VAL A 100 8.51 3.20 8.05
N THR A 101 9.74 3.39 7.57
CA THR A 101 10.55 4.59 7.78
C THR A 101 10.37 5.63 6.67
N SER A 102 9.65 5.30 5.59
CA SER A 102 9.32 6.24 4.53
C SER A 102 8.35 7.31 5.04
N GLY A 103 8.57 8.55 4.66
CA GLY A 103 7.62 9.65 4.87
C GLY A 103 6.40 9.58 3.97
N GLU A 104 6.45 8.75 2.92
CA GLU A 104 5.35 8.53 1.98
C GLU A 104 4.44 7.40 2.47
N THR A 105 3.19 7.42 2.04
CA THR A 105 2.21 6.37 2.34
C THR A 105 2.20 5.29 1.25
N SER A 106 1.33 5.44 0.28
CA SER A 106 1.27 4.58 -0.91
C SER A 106 1.43 5.43 -2.15
N TYR A 107 2.02 4.87 -3.19
CA TYR A 107 2.24 5.58 -4.44
C TYR A 107 2.44 4.60 -5.60
N SER A 108 2.23 5.10 -6.82
CA SER A 108 2.57 4.40 -8.04
C SER A 108 3.68 5.14 -8.79
N GLU A 109 4.67 4.41 -9.30
CA GLU A 109 5.75 4.93 -10.14
C GLU A 109 5.49 4.58 -11.62
N ASN A 110 5.93 5.47 -12.53
CA ASN A 110 5.96 5.23 -13.98
C ASN A 110 4.64 4.65 -14.54
N LYS A 111 3.48 5.23 -14.15
CA LYS A 111 2.18 4.83 -14.68
C LYS A 111 1.79 3.38 -14.35
N GLY A 112 2.06 2.94 -13.14
CA GLY A 112 1.71 1.59 -12.68
C GLY A 112 2.81 0.55 -12.90
N GLU A 113 4.00 0.94 -13.35
CA GLU A 113 5.15 0.05 -13.44
C GLU A 113 5.53 -0.52 -12.06
N LYS A 114 5.32 0.27 -11.00
CA LYS A 114 5.53 -0.13 -9.61
C LYS A 114 4.44 0.45 -8.72
N ILE A 115 3.90 -0.38 -7.85
CA ILE A 115 2.86 -0.01 -6.88
C ILE A 115 3.40 -0.30 -5.48
N VAL A 116 3.64 0.74 -4.71
CA VAL A 116 4.18 0.64 -3.35
C VAL A 116 3.06 0.95 -2.37
N LEU A 117 2.76 0.00 -1.49
CA LEU A 117 1.61 0.07 -0.58
C LEU A 117 2.06 0.11 0.87
N CYS A 118 1.57 1.08 1.61
CA CYS A 118 1.66 1.03 3.05
C CYS A 118 0.55 0.11 3.58
N ILE A 119 0.94 -1.04 4.09
CA ILE A 119 0.02 -2.05 4.64
C ILE A 119 0.18 -2.25 6.14
N ARG A 120 1.05 -1.43 6.80
CA ARG A 120 1.28 -1.47 8.25
C ARG A 120 0.99 -0.13 8.89
N ASP A 121 0.44 -0.16 10.08
CA ASP A 121 0.30 1.02 10.92
C ASP A 121 1.67 1.46 11.46
N LYS A 122 2.24 2.51 10.84
CA LYS A 122 3.55 3.07 11.18
C LYS A 122 3.58 3.75 12.56
N THR A 123 2.42 4.03 13.14
CA THR A 123 2.31 4.72 14.43
C THR A 123 2.43 3.79 15.63
N LYS A 124 2.50 2.46 15.40
CA LYS A 124 2.51 1.43 16.46
C LYS A 124 3.77 0.55 16.44
N PRO A 125 4.98 1.13 16.60
CA PRO A 125 6.18 0.32 16.79
C PRO A 125 6.15 -0.36 18.17
N PRO A 126 6.81 -1.50 18.36
CA PRO A 126 7.58 -2.26 17.37
C PRO A 126 6.72 -3.29 16.60
N SER A 127 5.44 -3.41 16.89
CA SER A 127 4.56 -4.45 16.31
C SER A 127 4.18 -4.18 14.86
N PHE A 128 4.05 -2.89 14.46
CA PHE A 128 3.63 -2.47 13.13
C PHE A 128 2.50 -3.35 12.56
N PRO A 129 1.31 -3.39 13.21
CA PRO A 129 0.23 -4.27 12.81
C PRO A 129 -0.26 -3.95 11.39
N LEU A 130 -0.76 -4.96 10.70
CA LEU A 130 -1.35 -4.77 9.37
C LEU A 130 -2.60 -3.91 9.45
N VAL A 131 -2.77 -3.03 8.47
CA VAL A 131 -3.97 -2.20 8.29
C VAL A 131 -5.13 -3.08 7.82
N ASP A 132 -6.35 -2.66 8.09
CA ASP A 132 -7.54 -3.32 7.54
C ASP A 132 -7.52 -3.34 6.00
N ILE A 133 -7.85 -4.50 5.43
CA ILE A 133 -7.76 -4.72 3.98
C ILE A 133 -8.71 -3.80 3.19
N ASN A 134 -9.88 -3.46 3.75
CA ASN A 134 -10.82 -2.57 3.06
C ASN A 134 -10.28 -1.15 2.95
N THR A 135 -9.57 -0.68 4.00
CA THR A 135 -8.84 0.60 3.98
C THR A 135 -7.68 0.56 2.97
N VAL A 136 -6.92 -0.52 2.92
CA VAL A 136 -5.86 -0.72 1.91
C VAL A 136 -6.48 -0.70 0.50
N MET A 137 -7.61 -1.38 0.29
CA MET A 137 -8.31 -1.38 -1.00
C MET A 137 -8.76 0.02 -1.43
N PHE A 138 -9.25 0.85 -0.51
CA PHE A 138 -9.59 2.25 -0.83
C PHE A 138 -8.38 2.99 -1.42
N VAL A 139 -7.23 2.89 -0.77
CA VAL A 139 -5.99 3.54 -1.23
C VAL A 139 -5.48 2.94 -2.53
N VAL A 140 -5.54 1.63 -2.69
CA VAL A 140 -5.17 0.97 -3.95
C VAL A 140 -6.06 1.43 -5.10
N LEU A 141 -7.38 1.53 -4.88
CA LEU A 141 -8.32 2.03 -5.90
C LEU A 141 -8.08 3.51 -6.22
N HIS A 142 -7.59 4.32 -5.26
CA HIS A 142 -7.11 5.67 -5.51
C HIS A 142 -5.91 5.66 -6.49
N GLU A 143 -4.89 4.82 -6.25
CA GLU A 143 -3.76 4.66 -7.17
C GLU A 143 -4.21 4.15 -8.55
N MET A 144 -5.19 3.23 -8.59
CA MET A 144 -5.76 2.75 -9.85
C MET A 144 -6.52 3.86 -10.61
N ALA A 145 -7.13 4.81 -9.90
CA ALA A 145 -7.80 5.96 -10.53
C ALA A 145 -6.81 6.85 -11.30
N HIS A 146 -5.57 6.97 -10.82
CA HIS A 146 -4.52 7.61 -11.59
C HIS A 146 -4.25 6.90 -12.92
N LEU A 147 -4.30 5.56 -12.96
CA LEU A 147 -4.11 4.80 -14.20
C LEU A 147 -5.27 5.01 -15.19
N MET A 148 -6.49 5.27 -14.71
CA MET A 148 -7.66 5.60 -15.54
C MET A 148 -7.65 7.03 -16.08
N THR A 149 -6.87 7.92 -15.46
CA THR A 149 -6.86 9.34 -15.80
C THR A 149 -5.92 9.58 -17.00
N GLN A 150 -6.37 10.40 -17.96
CA GLN A 150 -5.66 10.61 -19.20
C GLN A 150 -4.37 11.41 -18.99
N ASP A 151 -4.46 12.51 -18.23
CA ASP A 151 -3.30 13.34 -17.89
C ASP A 151 -2.66 12.89 -16.58
N LEU A 152 -1.52 12.20 -16.69
CA LEU A 152 -0.69 11.75 -15.57
C LEU A 152 0.46 12.73 -15.23
N SER A 153 0.62 13.81 -16.01
CA SER A 153 1.80 14.67 -15.92
C SER A 153 1.88 15.46 -14.62
N SER A 154 0.78 15.62 -13.91
CA SER A 154 0.69 16.50 -12.75
C SER A 154 0.59 15.79 -11.40
N GLY A 155 0.27 14.48 -11.36
CA GLY A 155 -0.10 13.78 -10.12
C GLY A 155 -1.28 14.40 -9.36
N LYS A 156 -1.96 15.38 -10.00
CA LYS A 156 -3.04 16.16 -9.37
C LYS A 156 -4.35 15.38 -9.40
N HIS A 157 -5.13 15.57 -8.36
CA HIS A 157 -6.51 15.05 -8.28
C HIS A 157 -7.47 15.99 -9.03
N THR A 158 -7.50 15.85 -10.36
CA THR A 158 -8.38 16.60 -11.26
C THR A 158 -9.85 16.16 -11.11
N PRO A 159 -10.83 16.90 -11.63
CA PRO A 159 -12.22 16.41 -11.70
C PRO A 159 -12.36 15.06 -12.40
N GLU A 160 -11.54 14.78 -13.44
CA GLU A 160 -11.48 13.49 -14.13
C GLU A 160 -11.01 12.37 -13.16
N PHE A 161 -9.95 12.64 -12.40
CA PHE A 161 -9.46 11.69 -11.37
C PHE A 161 -10.56 11.35 -10.37
N TRP A 162 -11.24 12.36 -9.80
CA TRP A 162 -12.30 12.12 -8.82
C TRP A 162 -13.48 11.34 -9.39
N ALA A 163 -13.85 11.58 -10.65
CA ALA A 163 -14.88 10.80 -11.33
C ALA A 163 -14.45 9.33 -11.52
N ASN A 164 -13.21 9.10 -11.96
CA ASN A 164 -12.64 7.76 -12.13
C ASN A 164 -12.52 7.03 -10.78
N PHE A 165 -12.07 7.73 -9.72
CA PHE A 165 -11.95 7.14 -8.40
C PHE A 165 -13.32 6.75 -7.82
N ARG A 166 -14.32 7.62 -7.93
CA ARG A 166 -15.70 7.29 -7.54
C ARG A 166 -16.20 6.06 -8.27
N ARG A 167 -16.04 6.00 -9.58
CA ARG A 167 -16.44 4.88 -10.42
C ARG A 167 -15.75 3.58 -9.98
N LEU A 168 -14.43 3.60 -9.75
CA LEU A 168 -13.70 2.43 -9.27
C LEU A 168 -14.23 1.91 -7.93
N LEU A 169 -14.54 2.80 -6.99
CA LEU A 169 -15.12 2.41 -5.70
C LEU A 169 -16.51 1.78 -5.87
N GLU A 170 -17.39 2.39 -6.70
CA GLU A 170 -18.74 1.90 -6.96
C GLU A 170 -18.70 0.52 -7.68
N ASP A 171 -17.88 0.38 -8.72
CA ASP A 171 -17.74 -0.89 -9.45
C ASP A 171 -17.06 -1.98 -8.60
N SER A 172 -16.06 -1.61 -7.78
CA SER A 172 -15.44 -2.54 -6.84
C SER A 172 -16.40 -3.03 -5.75
N ALA A 173 -17.30 -2.17 -5.29
CA ALA A 173 -18.38 -2.56 -4.39
C ALA A 173 -19.38 -3.52 -5.07
N LYS A 174 -19.76 -3.21 -6.31
CA LYS A 174 -20.67 -4.04 -7.11
C LYS A 174 -20.13 -5.45 -7.36
N ILE A 175 -18.81 -5.60 -7.55
CA ILE A 175 -18.18 -6.91 -7.72
C ILE A 175 -17.71 -7.55 -6.40
N GLY A 176 -18.02 -6.93 -5.26
CA GLY A 176 -17.84 -7.51 -3.92
C GLY A 176 -16.41 -7.53 -3.38
N ILE A 177 -15.54 -6.64 -3.86
CA ILE A 177 -14.13 -6.56 -3.40
C ILE A 177 -13.83 -5.34 -2.52
N TYR A 178 -14.77 -4.44 -2.36
CA TYR A 178 -14.68 -3.25 -1.53
C TYR A 178 -16.02 -3.00 -0.82
N GLN A 179 -15.96 -2.64 0.45
CA GLN A 179 -17.13 -2.19 1.22
C GLN A 179 -17.14 -0.66 1.24
N PRO A 180 -18.15 0.02 0.69
CA PRO A 180 -18.19 1.47 0.63
C PRO A 180 -18.11 2.11 2.02
N VAL A 181 -17.13 3.00 2.20
CA VAL A 181 -16.95 3.83 3.39
C VAL A 181 -16.80 5.28 2.95
N ASN A 182 -17.58 6.17 3.55
CA ASN A 182 -17.43 7.60 3.34
C ASN A 182 -16.46 8.17 4.38
N TYR A 183 -15.17 8.25 4.02
CA TYR A 183 -14.12 8.74 4.91
C TYR A 183 -14.20 10.23 5.24
N SER A 184 -14.98 11.02 4.50
CA SER A 184 -15.25 12.41 4.88
C SER A 184 -16.16 12.52 6.12
N ARG A 185 -16.96 11.47 6.36
CA ARG A 185 -17.83 11.36 7.56
C ARG A 185 -17.25 10.47 8.65
N GLN A 186 -16.39 9.52 8.27
CA GLN A 186 -15.76 8.55 9.15
C GLN A 186 -14.25 8.51 8.87
N PRO A 187 -13.49 9.55 9.29
CA PRO A 187 -12.06 9.60 9.07
C PRO A 187 -11.34 8.36 9.60
N GLN A 188 -10.36 7.87 8.85
CA GLN A 188 -9.62 6.64 9.18
C GLN A 188 -8.12 6.91 9.20
N GLU A 189 -7.48 6.52 10.30
CA GLU A 189 -6.02 6.51 10.38
C GLU A 189 -5.43 5.47 9.40
N TYR A 190 -4.47 5.94 8.62
CA TYR A 190 -3.77 5.11 7.64
C TYR A 190 -2.30 5.51 7.53
N CYS A 191 -1.40 4.63 7.98
CA CYS A 191 0.04 4.77 7.76
C CYS A 191 0.65 6.11 8.21
N GLY A 192 0.15 6.69 9.31
CA GLY A 192 0.65 7.95 9.86
C GLY A 192 -0.03 9.20 9.29
N MET A 193 -1.04 9.03 8.45
CA MET A 193 -1.95 10.11 8.02
C MET A 193 -3.40 9.74 8.30
N THR A 194 -4.29 10.71 8.22
CA THR A 194 -5.74 10.46 8.32
C THR A 194 -6.39 10.63 6.95
N ILE A 195 -7.09 9.59 6.50
CA ILE A 195 -7.93 9.69 5.30
C ILE A 195 -9.20 10.45 5.69
N THR A 196 -9.43 11.59 5.05
CA THR A 196 -10.58 12.48 5.32
C THR A 196 -11.43 12.74 4.10
N ASP A 197 -10.97 12.35 2.91
CA ASP A 197 -11.64 12.58 1.63
C ASP A 197 -12.26 11.30 1.07
N SER A 198 -13.44 11.43 0.49
CA SER A 198 -14.10 10.34 -0.21
C SER A 198 -14.99 10.90 -1.32
N PRO A 199 -14.95 10.34 -2.53
CA PRO A 199 -15.86 10.72 -3.60
C PRO A 199 -17.27 10.10 -3.47
N LEU A 200 -17.48 9.25 -2.41
CA LEU A 200 -18.76 8.57 -2.12
C LEU A 200 -19.68 9.41 -1.24
#